data_616c7e1e7c8fd6eb2db5232a44603447
#
_entry.id   616c7e1e7c8fd6eb2db5232a44603447
#
_cell.length_a   1.000
_cell.length_b   1.000
_cell.length_c   1.000
_cell.angle_alpha   90.00
_cell.angle_beta   90.00
_cell.angle_gamma   90.00
#
_symmetry.space_group_name_H-M   'P 1'
#
loop_
_entity.id
_entity.type
_entity.pdbx_description
1 polymer ?
#
loop_
_entity_poly.entity_id
_entity_poly.type
_entity_poly.pdbx_seq_one_letter_code
_entity_poly.pdbx_strand_id
1 'polypeptide(L)'
;VANNFSPIVTAVPLTSNRKAATLPTHVCLRGHGLAATSIAKCEQVMALDKSCLIRRLGEVSDWYDRLAIQHALAEQLGIELQVNLAA
;
A
#
# COMPACT_ATOMS: atom_id res chain seq x y z
N VAL A 1 -0.77 -13.95 0.21
CA VAL A 1 -1.87 -14.81 0.19
C VAL A 1 -1.98 -15.49 -1.17
N ALA A 2 -2.55 -14.85 -2.17
CA ALA A 2 -2.63 -15.42 -3.50
C ALA A 2 -1.28 -15.53 -4.21
N ASN A 3 -0.23 -14.94 -3.64
CA ASN A 3 1.06 -14.78 -4.31
C ASN A 3 2.00 -15.98 -4.15
N ASN A 4 1.59 -17.01 -3.41
CA ASN A 4 2.47 -18.15 -3.17
C ASN A 4 2.89 -18.87 -4.44
N PHE A 5 2.04 -18.85 -5.47
CA PHE A 5 2.25 -19.57 -6.72
C PHE A 5 2.56 -18.64 -7.89
N SER A 6 2.51 -17.34 -7.69
CA SER A 6 2.79 -16.39 -8.75
C SER A 6 4.22 -15.87 -8.64
N PRO A 7 4.95 -15.73 -9.75
CA PRO A 7 6.26 -15.08 -9.74
C PRO A 7 6.15 -13.56 -9.61
N ILE A 8 4.94 -13.01 -9.66
CA ILE A 8 4.70 -11.57 -9.70
C ILE A 8 3.94 -11.16 -8.44
N VAL A 9 4.29 -10.03 -7.87
CA VAL A 9 3.59 -9.40 -6.75
C VAL A 9 3.12 -8.01 -7.15
N THR A 10 2.01 -7.59 -6.56
CA THR A 10 1.54 -6.21 -6.67
C THR A 10 2.24 -5.38 -5.61
N ALA A 11 2.80 -4.25 -6.01
CA ALA A 11 3.58 -3.40 -5.13
C ALA A 11 3.12 -1.96 -5.22
N VAL A 12 3.25 -1.26 -4.10
CA VAL A 12 2.98 0.18 -3.99
C VAL A 12 4.28 0.85 -3.53
N PRO A 13 4.81 1.81 -4.31
CA PRO A 13 6.02 2.51 -3.91
C PRO A 13 5.80 3.35 -2.66
N LEU A 14 6.83 3.43 -1.83
CA LEU A 14 6.86 4.30 -0.66
C LEU A 14 7.89 5.40 -0.86
N THR A 15 7.61 6.59 -0.33
CA THR A 15 8.58 7.68 -0.28
C THR A 15 8.61 8.27 1.13
N SER A 16 9.80 8.63 1.59
CA SER A 16 9.95 9.40 2.83
C SER A 16 9.88 10.91 2.60
N ASN A 17 9.78 11.35 1.35
CA ASN A 17 9.67 12.76 1.02
C ASN A 17 8.23 13.25 1.24
N ARG A 18 7.98 13.82 2.41
CA ARG A 18 6.65 14.31 2.79
C ARG A 18 6.31 15.68 2.19
N LYS A 19 7.21 16.28 1.43
CA LYS A 19 6.94 17.51 0.70
C LYS A 19 6.23 17.27 -0.63
N ALA A 20 6.12 16.02 -1.04
CA ALA A 20 5.37 15.68 -2.24
C ALA A 20 3.90 16.09 -2.08
N ALA A 21 3.27 16.47 -3.18
CA ALA A 21 1.86 16.85 -3.16
C ALA A 21 1.01 15.72 -2.60
N THR A 22 0.06 16.07 -1.74
CA THR A 22 -0.86 15.11 -1.16
C THR A 22 -1.98 14.82 -2.15
N LEU A 23 -2.15 13.55 -2.49
CA LEU A 23 -3.23 13.08 -3.37
C LEU A 23 -4.17 12.17 -2.58
N PRO A 24 -5.42 12.01 -3.03
CA PRO A 24 -6.34 11.05 -2.38
C PRO A 24 -5.80 9.61 -2.35
N THR A 25 -4.87 9.29 -3.25
CA THR A 25 -4.24 7.98 -3.35
C THR A 25 -2.98 7.85 -2.50
N HIS A 26 -2.61 8.87 -1.74
CA HIS A 26 -1.47 8.83 -0.83
C HIS A 26 -1.92 8.39 0.57
N VAL A 27 -1.18 7.47 1.16
CA VAL A 27 -1.42 6.98 2.52
C VAL A 27 -0.16 7.16 3.35
N CYS A 28 -0.27 7.87 4.46
CA CYS A 28 0.85 8.07 5.39
C CYS A 28 0.98 6.85 6.29
N LEU A 29 2.15 6.23 6.30
CA LEU A 29 2.45 5.06 7.11
C LEU A 29 3.55 5.37 8.12
N ARG A 30 3.31 4.98 9.38
CA ARG A 30 4.26 5.11 10.49
C ARG A 30 4.48 3.74 11.11
N GLY A 31 5.71 3.46 11.48
CA GLY A 31 6.05 2.17 12.07
C GLY A 31 6.12 1.07 11.01
N HIS A 32 5.54 -0.08 11.29
CA HIS A 32 5.51 -1.24 10.39
C HIS A 32 6.90 -1.74 9.96
N GLY A 33 7.93 -1.43 10.73
CA GLY A 33 9.31 -1.78 10.38
C GLY A 33 10.01 -0.77 9.48
N LEU A 34 9.36 0.36 9.19
CA LEU A 34 9.94 1.42 8.36
C LEU A 34 10.91 2.28 9.17
N ALA A 35 12.03 2.68 8.54
CA ALA A 35 13.02 3.54 9.17
C ALA A 35 12.49 4.96 9.40
N ALA A 36 11.54 5.41 8.60
CA ALA A 36 10.95 6.74 8.69
C ALA A 36 9.47 6.70 8.30
N THR A 37 8.72 7.70 8.75
CA THR A 37 7.36 7.90 8.27
C THR A 37 7.39 8.04 6.75
N SER A 38 6.56 7.28 6.07
CA SER A 38 6.58 7.17 4.62
C SER A 38 5.19 7.38 4.05
N ILE A 39 5.13 7.77 2.79
CA ILE A 39 3.87 7.91 2.06
C ILE A 39 3.80 6.79 1.03
N ALA A 40 2.74 5.99 1.11
CA ALA A 40 2.43 4.99 0.10
C ALA A 40 1.73 5.69 -1.06
N LYS A 41 2.31 5.58 -2.24
CA LYS A 41 1.82 6.24 -3.46
C LYS A 41 1.00 5.24 -4.25
N CYS A 42 -0.27 5.05 -3.87
CA CYS A 42 -1.13 4.03 -4.45
C CYS A 42 -1.46 4.30 -5.92
N GLU A 43 -1.32 5.55 -6.38
CA GLU A 43 -1.45 5.86 -7.81
C GLU A 43 -0.36 5.24 -8.67
N GLN A 44 0.74 4.79 -8.04
CA GLN A 44 1.85 4.14 -8.74
C GLN A 44 1.90 2.64 -8.48
N VAL A 45 0.76 2.04 -8.14
CA VAL A 45 0.66 0.60 -7.97
C VAL A 45 1.17 -0.11 -9.23
N MET A 46 1.99 -1.14 -9.04
CA MET A 46 2.65 -1.82 -10.14
C MET A 46 2.82 -3.30 -9.85
N ALA A 47 3.06 -4.06 -10.91
CA ALA A 47 3.45 -5.45 -10.80
C ALA A 47 4.97 -5.54 -10.82
N LEU A 48 5.52 -6.33 -9.89
CA LEU A 48 6.96 -6.58 -9.82
C LEU A 48 7.21 -8.08 -9.83
N ASP A 49 8.32 -8.46 -10.45
CA ASP A 49 8.84 -9.81 -10.29
C ASP A 49 9.30 -10.01 -8.86
N LYS A 50 9.01 -11.17 -8.28
CA LYS A 50 9.43 -11.49 -6.90
C LYS A 50 10.94 -11.40 -6.71
N SER A 51 11.71 -11.60 -7.76
CA SER A 51 13.16 -11.46 -7.69
C SER A 51 13.62 -10.03 -7.38
N CYS A 52 12.75 -9.03 -7.57
CA CYS A 52 13.03 -7.64 -7.21
C CYS A 52 12.93 -7.39 -5.70
N LEU A 53 12.34 -8.31 -4.94
CA LEU A 53 12.20 -8.17 -3.49
C LEU A 53 13.54 -8.50 -2.83
N ILE A 54 14.03 -7.59 -1.98
CA ILE A 54 15.33 -7.74 -1.33
C ILE A 54 15.16 -8.33 0.06
N ARG A 55 14.30 -7.73 0.88
CA ARG A 55 14.04 -8.21 2.24
C ARG A 55 12.71 -7.67 2.77
N ARG A 56 12.17 -8.37 3.75
CA ARG A 56 10.99 -7.93 4.47
C ARG A 56 11.41 -7.03 5.64
N LEU A 57 10.81 -5.86 5.74
CA LEU A 57 11.05 -4.92 6.83
C LEU A 57 10.03 -5.06 7.95
N GLY A 58 8.80 -5.41 7.61
CA GLY A 58 7.71 -5.51 8.56
C GLY A 58 6.40 -5.82 7.88
N GLU A 59 5.32 -5.53 8.54
CA GLU A 59 3.98 -5.82 8.04
C GLU A 59 3.02 -4.71 8.45
N VAL A 60 2.12 -4.34 7.54
CA VAL A 60 1.04 -3.40 7.84
C VAL A 60 -0.09 -4.20 8.47
N SER A 61 -0.10 -4.28 9.80
CA SER A 61 -1.11 -5.01 10.56
C SER A 61 -2.19 -4.11 11.15
N ASP A 62 -1.96 -2.80 11.17
CA ASP A 62 -2.92 -1.82 11.68
C ASP A 62 -4.15 -1.79 10.78
N TRP A 63 -5.32 -1.98 11.39
CA TRP A 63 -6.58 -2.02 10.65
C TRP A 63 -6.86 -0.71 9.90
N TYR A 64 -6.56 0.44 10.51
CA TYR A 64 -6.77 1.74 9.88
C TYR A 64 -5.88 1.92 8.66
N ASP A 65 -4.61 1.58 8.77
CA ASP A 65 -3.67 1.74 7.67
C ASP A 65 -4.00 0.79 6.53
N ARG A 66 -4.39 -0.45 6.83
CA ARG A 66 -4.82 -1.39 5.80
C ARG A 66 -6.06 -0.90 5.07
N LEU A 67 -7.05 -0.39 5.80
CA LEU A 67 -8.26 0.15 5.21
C LEU A 67 -7.96 1.38 4.35
N ALA A 68 -7.10 2.27 4.83
CA ALA A 68 -6.68 3.45 4.07
C ALA A 68 -6.02 3.09 2.75
N ILE A 69 -5.15 2.07 2.76
CA ILE A 69 -4.52 1.57 1.54
C ILE A 69 -5.55 1.00 0.58
N GLN A 70 -6.50 0.21 1.08
CA GLN A 70 -7.56 -0.36 0.26
C GLN A 70 -8.39 0.73 -0.42
N HIS A 71 -8.77 1.76 0.32
CA HIS A 71 -9.52 2.89 -0.23
C HIS A 71 -8.72 3.66 -1.27
N ALA A 72 -7.45 3.89 -1.01
CA ALA A 72 -6.58 4.60 -1.95
C ALA A 72 -6.40 3.81 -3.25
N LEU A 73 -6.24 2.49 -3.15
CA LEU A 73 -6.15 1.63 -4.33
C LEU A 73 -7.47 1.59 -5.11
N ALA A 74 -8.60 1.55 -4.41
CA ALA A 74 -9.91 1.58 -5.05
C ALA A 74 -10.11 2.90 -5.80
N GLU A 75 -9.69 4.02 -5.23
CA GLU A 75 -9.75 5.32 -5.88
C GLU A 75 -8.92 5.32 -7.16
N GLN A 76 -7.69 4.80 -7.09
CA GLN A 76 -6.81 4.73 -8.24
C GLN A 76 -7.37 3.84 -9.35
N LEU A 77 -7.98 2.72 -8.99
CA LEU A 77 -8.50 1.74 -9.95
C LEU A 77 -9.93 2.04 -10.41
N GLY A 78 -10.56 3.08 -9.84
CA GLY A 78 -11.93 3.40 -10.17
C GLY A 78 -12.93 2.38 -9.66
N ILE A 79 -12.59 1.68 -8.58
CA ILE A 79 -13.44 0.66 -7.97
C ILE A 79 -14.21 1.28 -6.81
N GLU A 80 -15.52 1.08 -6.79
CA GLU A 80 -16.34 1.51 -5.68
C GLU A 80 -16.29 0.45 -4.58
N LEU A 81 -15.84 0.88 -3.38
CA LEU A 81 -15.80 0.01 -2.22
C LEU A 81 -17.01 0.25 -1.35
N GLN A 82 -17.73 -0.84 -1.03
CA GLN A 82 -18.77 -0.81 -0.03
C GLN A 82 -18.24 -1.45 1.25
N VAL A 83 -18.17 -0.65 2.31
CA VAL A 83 -17.77 -1.14 3.62
C VAL A 83 -19.02 -1.43 4.42
N ASN A 84 -19.26 -2.71 4.70
CA ASN A 84 -20.37 -3.12 5.54
C ASN A 84 -19.96 -3.06 7.00
N LEU A 85 -20.36 -2.00 7.68
CA LEU A 85 -20.04 -1.79 9.10
C LEU A 85 -21.06 -2.44 10.04
N ALA A 86 -22.11 -3.04 9.50
CA ALA A 86 -23.16 -3.63 10.31
C ALA A 86 -22.87 -5.06 10.75
N ALA A 87 -21.84 -5.64 10.22
CA ALA A 87 -21.48 -7.02 10.56
C ALA A 87 -20.83 -7.14 11.94
#